data_353525d708b6f7c752da8532ca92b491
#
_entry.id   353525d708b6f7c752da8532ca92b491
#
_cell.length_a   1.000
_cell.length_b   1.000
_cell.length_c   1.000
_cell.angle_alpha   90.00
_cell.angle_beta   90.00
_cell.angle_gamma   90.00
#
_symmetry.space_group_name_H-M   'P 1'
#
loop_
_entity.id
_entity.type
_entity.pdbx_description
1 polymer ?
#
loop_
_entity_poly.entity_id
_entity_poly.type
_entity_poly.pdbx_seq_one_letter_code
_entity_poly.pdbx_strand_id
1 'polypeptide(L)'
;MRGVNRVMLIGNLGRDPDVQFLEGNIGVAKFPLATTETFKDRGGKLISQTEWHTVVLWRGLAELAQKYLHKGSLVYIEGRLRTRSWEDKEGNKKFATEVVGDNLIMLDKRADGPAHPASHSTSQGDSVEGFHNQEI
;
A
#
# COMPACT_ATOMS: atom_id res chain seq x y z
N MET A 1 8.75 4.91 -28.92
CA MET A 1 9.20 3.90 -27.98
C MET A 1 8.03 3.24 -27.27
N ARG A 2 8.12 1.97 -27.03
CA ARG A 2 7.04 1.22 -26.39
C ARG A 2 7.56 0.45 -25.20
N GLY A 3 6.75 0.37 -24.18
CA GLY A 3 7.11 -0.39 -23.00
C GLY A 3 5.96 -0.42 -22.03
N VAL A 4 6.10 -1.25 -21.01
CA VAL A 4 5.13 -1.34 -19.92
C VAL A 4 5.89 -1.20 -18.62
N ASN A 5 5.36 -0.36 -17.74
CA ASN A 5 5.91 -0.19 -16.40
C ASN A 5 4.75 -0.14 -15.44
N ARG A 6 4.43 -1.27 -14.83
CA ARG A 6 3.24 -1.39 -14.03
C ARG A 6 3.49 -2.29 -12.84
N VAL A 7 3.01 -1.87 -11.68
CA VAL A 7 3.17 -2.61 -10.44
C VAL A 7 1.82 -2.68 -9.75
N MET A 8 1.48 -3.85 -9.24
CA MET A 8 0.28 -4.04 -8.45
C MET A 8 0.68 -4.74 -7.15
N LEU A 9 0.31 -4.16 -6.03
CA LEU A 9 0.69 -4.68 -4.72
C LEU A 9 -0.52 -4.71 -3.81
N ILE A 10 -0.62 -5.77 -3.01
CA ILE A 10 -1.51 -5.81 -1.86
C ILE A 10 -0.65 -6.09 -0.66
N GLY A 11 -0.67 -5.22 0.32
CA GLY A 11 0.17 -5.41 1.48
C GLY A 11 -0.20 -4.48 2.62
N ASN A 12 0.60 -4.55 3.66
CA ASN A 12 0.36 -3.77 4.87
C ASN A 12 1.45 -2.72 5.05
N LEU A 13 1.04 -1.55 5.50
CA LEU A 13 1.99 -0.49 5.80
C LEU A 13 2.86 -0.89 7.00
N GLY A 14 4.16 -0.67 6.89
CA GLY A 14 5.08 -0.94 7.99
C GLY A 14 5.20 0.21 8.96
N ARG A 15 4.77 1.41 8.56
CA ARG A 15 4.78 2.62 9.38
C ARG A 15 3.67 3.52 8.91
N ASP A 16 3.34 4.50 9.76
CA ASP A 16 2.45 5.58 9.34
C ASP A 16 3.08 6.31 8.15
N PRO A 17 2.28 6.81 7.22
CA PRO A 17 2.83 7.56 6.09
C PRO A 17 3.58 8.80 6.55
N ASP A 18 4.72 9.04 5.92
CA ASP A 18 5.47 10.27 6.12
C ASP A 18 4.98 11.25 5.07
N VAL A 19 4.29 12.30 5.51
CA VAL A 19 3.64 13.24 4.59
C VAL A 19 4.33 14.58 4.67
N GLN A 20 4.67 15.11 3.51
CA GLN A 20 5.29 16.43 3.39
C GLN A 20 4.53 17.23 2.36
N PHE A 21 4.59 18.55 2.51
CA PHE A 21 4.01 19.46 1.53
C PHE A 21 5.13 20.28 0.91
N LEU A 22 5.23 20.18 -0.40
CA LEU A 22 6.26 20.90 -1.14
C LEU A 22 5.72 22.25 -1.55
N GLU A 23 6.58 23.01 -2.18
CA GLU A 23 6.23 24.35 -2.66
C GLU A 23 4.98 24.26 -3.54
N GLY A 24 4.04 25.19 -3.37
CA GLY A 24 2.77 25.14 -4.07
C GLY A 24 1.76 24.23 -3.39
N ASN A 25 2.05 23.81 -2.15
CA ASN A 25 1.14 22.99 -1.37
C ASN A 25 0.90 21.62 -1.98
N ILE A 26 1.92 21.07 -2.63
CA ILE A 26 1.83 19.75 -3.25
C ILE A 26 2.19 18.71 -2.22
N GLY A 27 1.22 17.86 -1.88
CA GLY A 27 1.44 16.81 -0.90
C GLY A 27 2.15 15.61 -1.49
N VAL A 28 3.04 15.03 -0.70
CA VAL A 28 3.68 13.76 -1.04
C VAL A 28 3.70 12.90 0.21
N ALA A 29 3.30 11.64 0.06
CA ALA A 29 3.29 10.68 1.16
C ALA A 29 4.18 9.49 0.78
N LYS A 30 4.96 9.03 1.73
CA LYS A 30 5.86 7.91 1.51
C LYS A 30 5.73 6.94 2.67
N PHE A 31 5.68 5.65 2.35
CA PHE A 31 5.60 4.62 3.39
C PHE A 31 6.14 3.30 2.87
N PRO A 32 6.64 2.45 3.78
CA PRO A 32 7.03 1.08 3.41
C PRO A 32 5.81 0.19 3.38
N LEU A 33 5.74 -0.66 2.38
CA LEU A 33 4.65 -1.62 2.22
C LEU A 33 5.21 -3.02 2.17
N ALA A 34 4.69 -3.90 3.01
CA ALA A 34 5.14 -5.29 3.06
C ALA A 34 4.18 -6.16 2.27
N THR A 35 4.74 -6.93 1.33
CA THR A 35 3.98 -7.98 0.67
C THR A 35 4.57 -9.31 1.12
N THR A 36 3.70 -10.25 1.52
CA THR A 36 4.15 -11.51 2.07
C THR A 36 3.59 -12.66 1.25
N GLU A 37 4.47 -13.57 0.88
CA GLU A 37 4.09 -14.79 0.17
C GLU A 37 4.39 -15.97 1.07
N THR A 38 3.53 -16.97 1.01
CA THR A 38 3.73 -18.21 1.75
C THR A 38 3.73 -19.35 0.76
N PHE A 39 4.76 -20.20 0.84
CA PHE A 39 4.87 -21.33 -0.07
C PHE A 39 5.51 -22.50 0.68
N LYS A 40 5.43 -23.69 0.09
CA LYS A 40 6.04 -24.88 0.66
C LYS A 40 7.38 -25.15 0.00
N ASP A 41 8.38 -25.47 0.81
CA ASP A 41 9.67 -25.86 0.26
C ASP A 41 9.62 -27.34 -0.15
N ARG A 42 10.76 -27.87 -0.57
CA ARG A 42 10.84 -29.24 -1.03
C ARG A 42 10.49 -30.25 0.05
N GLY A 43 10.73 -29.92 1.31
CA GLY A 43 10.42 -30.79 2.41
C GLY A 43 9.00 -30.66 2.94
N GLY A 44 8.17 -29.85 2.28
CA GLY A 44 6.80 -29.63 2.70
C GLY A 44 6.64 -28.63 3.81
N LYS A 45 7.71 -27.92 4.17
CA LYS A 45 7.66 -26.92 5.22
C LYS A 45 7.15 -25.59 4.67
N LEU A 46 6.26 -24.96 5.41
CA LEU A 46 5.74 -23.65 5.03
C LEU A 46 6.80 -22.57 5.27
N ILE A 47 7.04 -21.79 4.24
CA ILE A 47 8.00 -20.68 4.28
C ILE A 47 7.26 -19.39 3.97
N SER A 48 7.45 -18.37 4.81
CA SER A 48 6.92 -17.02 4.56
C SER A 48 8.05 -16.12 4.13
N GLN A 49 7.82 -15.32 3.10
CA GLN A 49 8.82 -14.41 2.58
C GLN A 49 8.18 -13.05 2.40
N THR A 50 8.81 -12.02 2.96
CA THR A 50 8.29 -10.66 2.90
C THR A 50 9.21 -9.80 2.07
N GLU A 51 8.61 -9.05 1.13
CA GLU A 51 9.31 -8.03 0.37
C GLU A 51 8.84 -6.67 0.84
N TRP A 52 9.78 -5.75 0.98
CA TRP A 52 9.47 -4.39 1.38
C TRP A 52 9.57 -3.47 0.19
N HIS A 53 8.52 -2.70 -0.01
CA HIS A 53 8.43 -1.75 -1.12
C HIS A 53 8.28 -0.34 -0.56
N THR A 54 8.94 0.61 -1.18
CA THR A 54 8.73 2.00 -0.82
C THR A 54 7.68 2.58 -1.78
N VAL A 55 6.56 3.01 -1.22
CA VAL A 55 5.46 3.56 -2.00
C VAL A 55 5.44 5.06 -1.83
N VAL A 56 5.28 5.77 -2.94
CA VAL A 56 5.21 7.23 -2.95
C VAL A 56 3.90 7.63 -3.60
N LEU A 57 3.14 8.46 -2.89
CA LEU A 57 1.85 8.96 -3.38
C LEU A 57 1.91 10.47 -3.46
N TRP A 58 1.28 11.02 -4.48
CA TRP A 58 1.31 12.46 -4.72
C TRP A 58 -0.09 13.06 -4.67
N ARG A 59 -0.17 14.32 -4.24
CA ARG A 59 -1.37 15.16 -4.33
C ARG A 59 -2.57 14.51 -3.64
N GLY A 60 -3.64 14.27 -4.34
CA GLY A 60 -4.85 13.72 -3.74
C GLY A 60 -4.67 12.39 -3.05
N LEU A 61 -3.83 11.52 -3.61
CA LEU A 61 -3.55 10.23 -2.97
C LEU A 61 -2.73 10.43 -1.69
N ALA A 62 -1.85 11.41 -1.67
CA ALA A 62 -1.10 11.72 -0.45
C ALA A 62 -2.04 12.22 0.65
N GLU A 63 -3.04 13.00 0.29
CA GLU A 63 -4.03 13.49 1.25
C GLU A 63 -4.86 12.34 1.80
N LEU A 64 -5.26 11.39 0.94
CA LEU A 64 -5.97 10.21 1.38
C LEU A 64 -5.14 9.40 2.36
N ALA A 65 -3.85 9.24 2.06
CA ALA A 65 -2.96 8.48 2.93
C ALA A 65 -2.85 9.16 4.29
N GLN A 66 -2.72 10.48 4.29
CA GLN A 66 -2.60 11.22 5.54
C GLN A 66 -3.84 11.05 6.41
N LYS A 67 -5.01 11.05 5.78
CA LYS A 67 -6.27 10.98 6.51
C LYS A 67 -6.57 9.59 7.03
N TYR A 68 -6.29 8.57 6.24
CA TYR A 68 -6.87 7.25 6.50
C TYR A 68 -5.87 6.14 6.73
N LEU A 69 -4.61 6.28 6.29
CA LEU A 69 -3.66 5.19 6.40
C LEU A 69 -2.81 5.32 7.66
N HIS A 70 -2.47 4.18 8.22
CA HIS A 70 -1.62 4.12 9.40
C HIS A 70 -0.84 2.81 9.35
N LYS A 71 0.10 2.66 10.25
CA LYS A 71 0.85 1.41 10.39
C LYS A 71 -0.13 0.24 10.47
N GLY A 72 0.09 -0.76 9.65
CA GLY A 72 -0.74 -1.94 9.63
C GLY A 72 -1.89 -1.91 8.64
N SER A 73 -2.21 -0.75 8.07
CA SER A 73 -3.30 -0.65 7.09
C SER A 73 -3.06 -1.59 5.92
N LEU A 74 -4.12 -2.27 5.48
CA LEU A 74 -4.07 -3.15 4.33
C LEU A 74 -4.57 -2.39 3.11
N VAL A 75 -3.75 -2.34 2.07
CA VAL A 75 -4.07 -1.55 0.89
C VAL A 75 -3.72 -2.30 -0.38
N TYR A 76 -4.42 -1.93 -1.45
CA TYR A 76 -4.06 -2.27 -2.82
C TYR A 76 -3.46 -1.02 -3.46
N ILE A 77 -2.28 -1.15 -4.04
CA ILE A 77 -1.59 -0.06 -4.73
C ILE A 77 -1.36 -0.48 -6.16
N GLU A 78 -1.69 0.39 -7.08
CA GLU A 78 -1.36 0.21 -8.49
C GLU A 78 -0.54 1.41 -8.92
N GLY A 79 0.60 1.16 -9.57
CA GLY A 79 1.46 2.24 -9.97
C GLY A 79 2.56 1.77 -10.89
N ARG A 80 3.69 2.43 -10.80
CA ARG A 80 4.84 2.13 -11.66
C ARG A 80 6.13 2.27 -10.88
N LEU A 81 7.16 1.62 -11.36
CA LEU A 81 8.49 1.72 -10.75
C LEU A 81 9.18 2.99 -11.20
N ARG A 82 9.86 3.61 -10.28
CA ARG A 82 10.66 4.79 -10.56
C ARG A 82 11.93 4.73 -9.74
N THR A 83 13.05 4.97 -10.37
CA THR A 83 14.34 5.02 -9.68
C THR A 83 14.79 6.47 -9.63
N ARG A 84 15.10 6.95 -8.44
CA ARG A 84 15.71 8.26 -8.29
C ARG A 84 17.14 8.10 -7.81
N SER A 85 17.96 9.08 -8.08
CA SER A 85 19.36 9.04 -7.67
C SER A 85 19.73 10.35 -7.01
N TRP A 86 20.70 10.28 -6.11
CA TRP A 86 21.22 11.47 -5.43
C TRP A 86 22.66 11.17 -5.00
N GLU A 87 23.37 12.20 -4.58
CA GLU A 87 24.69 12.02 -4.02
C GLU A 87 24.61 12.26 -2.52
N ASP A 88 25.30 11.41 -1.76
CA ASP A 88 25.38 11.60 -0.32
C ASP A 88 26.46 12.64 0.01
N LYS A 89 26.67 12.86 1.30
CA LYS A 89 27.62 13.88 1.75
C LYS A 89 29.04 13.57 1.36
N GLU A 90 29.34 12.31 1.10
CA GLU A 90 30.67 11.87 0.74
C GLU A 90 30.88 11.80 -0.77
N GLY A 91 29.89 12.24 -1.54
CA GLY A 91 29.99 12.23 -2.98
C GLY A 91 29.62 10.91 -3.63
N ASN A 92 29.14 9.95 -2.85
CA ASN A 92 28.74 8.65 -3.40
C ASN A 92 27.36 8.75 -4.03
N LYS A 93 27.21 8.16 -5.21
CA LYS A 93 25.92 8.15 -5.89
C LYS A 93 25.05 7.07 -5.31
N LYS A 94 23.83 7.43 -4.94
CA LYS A 94 22.87 6.52 -4.36
C LYS A 94 21.64 6.42 -5.23
N PHE A 95 20.98 5.29 -5.17
CA PHE A 95 19.78 5.03 -5.95
C PHE A 95 18.70 4.44 -5.04
N ALA A 96 17.46 4.75 -5.34
CA ALA A 96 16.33 4.12 -4.67
C ALA A 96 15.25 3.86 -5.68
N THR A 97 14.73 2.64 -5.70
CA THR A 97 13.62 2.28 -6.57
C THR A 97 12.34 2.33 -5.74
N GLU A 98 11.37 3.07 -6.23
CA GLU A 98 10.12 3.32 -5.52
C GLU A 98 8.95 2.96 -6.42
N VAL A 99 7.82 2.69 -5.79
CA VAL A 99 6.57 2.50 -6.51
C VAL A 99 5.78 3.80 -6.37
N VAL A 100 5.59 4.48 -7.49
CA VAL A 100 4.78 5.68 -7.51
C VAL A 100 3.35 5.25 -7.79
N GLY A 101 2.47 5.45 -6.80
CA GLY A 101 1.10 4.96 -6.91
C GLY A 101 0.21 5.87 -7.74
N ASP A 102 -0.57 5.25 -8.60
CA ASP A 102 -1.56 5.94 -9.41
C ASP A 102 -2.96 5.67 -8.88
N ASN A 103 -3.13 4.59 -8.14
CA ASN A 103 -4.43 4.20 -7.61
C ASN A 103 -4.24 3.53 -6.26
N LEU A 104 -5.16 3.81 -5.33
CA LEU A 104 -5.10 3.29 -3.96
C LEU A 104 -6.49 2.83 -3.55
N ILE A 105 -6.58 1.61 -3.06
CA ILE A 105 -7.83 1.10 -2.50
C ILE A 105 -7.53 0.58 -1.10
N MET A 106 -8.30 1.07 -0.14
CA MET A 106 -8.15 0.61 1.25
C MET A 106 -8.95 -0.66 1.43
N LEU A 107 -8.29 -1.70 1.92
CA LEU A 107 -8.90 -3.02 2.03
C LEU A 107 -9.20 -3.42 3.47
N ASP A 108 -8.90 -2.56 4.43
CA ASP A 108 -9.18 -2.84 5.83
C ASP A 108 -10.66 -2.92 6.09
N LYS A 109 -11.03 -3.75 7.05
CA LYS A 109 -12.37 -3.70 7.58
C LYS A 109 -12.59 -2.37 8.26
N ARG A 110 -13.78 -1.80 8.10
CA ARG A 110 -14.13 -0.59 8.80
C ARG A 110 -14.27 -0.89 10.27
N ALA A 111 -13.56 -0.15 11.06
CA ALA A 111 -13.58 -0.35 12.49
C ALA A 111 -14.88 0.11 13.09
N ASP A 112 -15.49 1.13 12.58
CA ASP A 112 -16.70 1.63 13.13
C ASP A 112 -17.75 1.35 12.20
N GLY A 113 -18.04 0.35 12.26
CA GLY A 113 -18.99 0.09 11.42
C GLY A 113 -20.09 0.97 11.58
N PRO A 114 -20.78 1.30 11.35
CA PRO A 114 -22.05 1.58 11.27
C PRO A 114 -22.29 2.02 9.93
N ALA A 115 -22.04 2.00 10.15
CA ALA A 115 -22.08 2.45 9.32
C ALA A 115 -22.24 1.93 8.42
N HIS A 116 -22.39 1.44 8.85
CA HIS A 116 -22.36 1.14 8.13
C HIS A 116 -23.16 0.50 7.85
N PRO A 117 -23.99 0.63 8.04
CA PRO A 117 -24.30 0.02 7.78
C PRO A 117 -24.60 -0.81 7.04
N ALA A 118 -24.76 -0.92 7.57
CA ALA A 118 -24.62 -1.27 7.03
C ALA A 118 -24.64 -2.13 6.52
N SER A 119 -24.87 -2.19 7.02
CA SER A 119 -24.47 -2.62 6.66
C SER A 119 -24.44 -3.54 6.57
N HIS A 120 -25.14 -3.67 6.98
CA HIS A 120 -24.78 -4.23 6.98
C HIS A 120 -24.74 -5.14 6.99
N SER A 121 -25.09 -5.56 7.52
CA SER A 121 -24.79 -6.04 7.55
C SER A 121 -24.81 -7.03 7.49
N THR A 122 -25.45 -7.27 8.07
CA THR A 122 -25.15 -7.81 7.96
C THR A 122 -24.99 -8.72 7.85
N SER A 123 -25.50 -9.02 8.48
CA SER A 123 -25.03 -9.45 8.33
C SER A 123 -24.90 -10.35 8.09
N GLN A 124 -25.36 -10.50 8.54
CA GLN A 124 -24.89 -10.93 8.29
C GLN A 124 -24.34 -11.49 7.75
N GLY A 125 -25.27 -11.72 8.26
CA GLY A 125 -24.46 -11.76 7.69
C GLY A 125 -24.01 -12.40 7.26
N ASP A 126 -24.25 -12.24 7.61
CA ASP A 126 -23.54 -12.39 7.05
C ASP A 126 -23.10 -12.87 6.41
N SER A 127 -23.50 -13.08 6.95
CA SER A 127 -22.82 -13.14 6.26
C SER A 127 -22.44 -13.44 5.53
N VAL A 128 -22.57 -13.31 5.81
CA VAL A 128 -21.90 -13.11 5.02
C VAL A 128 -21.45 -13.30 4.59
N GLU A 129 -21.53 -13.07 4.83
CA GLU A 129 -20.80 -12.77 4.35
C GLU A 129 -20.06 -12.88 3.68
N GLY A 130 -20.68 -13.01 4.10
CA GLY A 130 -19.73 -12.50 3.44
C GLY A 130 -19.28 -12.81 2.79
N PHE A 131 -18.93 -12.28 2.73
CA PHE A 131 -18.22 -11.92 1.95
C PHE A 131 -17.81 -12.17 1.59
N HIS A 132 -17.96 -11.81 1.88
CA HIS A 132 -17.27 -11.29 1.42
C HIS A 132 -16.77 -11.60 1.00
N ASN A 133 -16.92 -11.49 1.35
CA ASN A 133 -16.24 -11.27 0.77
C ASN A 133 -15.89 -11.57 0.31
N GLN A 134 -15.88 -11.33 0.26
CA GLN A 134 -15.32 -11.12 -0.28
C GLN A 134 -14.80 -11.33 -0.75
N GLU A 135 -14.82 -11.13 -0.65
CA GLU A 135 -14.06 -10.98 -1.09
C GLU A 135 -13.33 -11.16 -1.59
N ILE A 136 -13.39 -11.09 -1.81
CA ILE A 136 -12.28 -10.99 -2.25
C ILE A 136 -12.16 -11.07 -2.75
#